data_91b5d74b020cebd682878eff3ca47fac
#
_entry.id   91b5d74b020cebd682878eff3ca47fac
#
_cell.length_a   1.000
_cell.length_b   1.000
_cell.length_c   1.000
_cell.angle_alpha   90.00
_cell.angle_beta   90.00
_cell.angle_gamma   90.00
#
_symmetry.space_group_name_H-M   'P 1'
#
loop_
_entity.id
_entity.type
_entity.pdbx_description
1 polymer ?
#
loop_
_entity_poly.entity_id
_entity_poly.type
_entity_poly.pdbx_seq_one_letter_code
_entity_poly.pdbx_strand_id
1 'polypeptide(L)'
;MTLQQLKYVVTVAECGNITEAAKQLFVSQPTVTSAIHDLEKEMQIVIFIRTNKGVILSEDGERFLGHARQVLEQVDLMEGIYKDDVVSKPHFAVSCQHYSFAVNAFVDVIREFDAYQYDFTIREEQTHEIIEDVTNLKSELGVIYLSSKNTEVLSKMLKHNELEFTELFTATPHVFICDSHPLASKKSITMDDLQDYPYLTYEQGEYNSQYFSEEFVSTLDSRKNIRVRDRATLFNLIIGLKGYTVCSGVISAELNGRNIISKPLDVEEYMRIGIISRKGVVLSRYAREYIEALKAHCM
;
A
#
# COMPACT_ATOMS: atom_id res chain seq x y z
N MET A 1 9.25 1.02 29.92
CA MET A 1 8.43 1.60 28.83
C MET A 1 7.04 1.89 29.34
N THR A 2 6.45 3.04 29.01
CA THR A 2 5.11 3.49 29.41
C THR A 2 4.31 3.96 28.20
N LEU A 3 2.96 3.92 28.27
CA LEU A 3 2.09 4.46 27.22
C LEU A 3 2.35 5.94 26.94
N GLN A 4 2.71 6.70 27.98
CA GLN A 4 3.05 8.11 27.82
C GLN A 4 4.32 8.32 26.98
N GLN A 5 5.33 7.46 27.15
CA GLN A 5 6.54 7.50 26.31
C GLN A 5 6.21 7.14 24.88
N LEU A 6 5.33 6.16 24.64
CA LEU A 6 4.88 5.82 23.28
C LEU A 6 4.14 6.99 22.62
N LYS A 7 3.24 7.66 23.36
CA LYS A 7 2.57 8.89 22.86
C LYS A 7 3.57 9.99 22.51
N TYR A 8 4.62 10.16 23.29
CA TYR A 8 5.66 11.15 22.99
C TYR A 8 6.41 10.79 21.70
N VAL A 9 6.78 9.52 21.50
CA VAL A 9 7.46 9.06 20.27
C VAL A 9 6.57 9.31 19.05
N VAL A 10 5.30 8.93 19.10
CA VAL A 10 4.36 9.12 17.98
C VAL A 10 4.22 10.61 17.65
N THR A 11 3.95 11.45 18.64
CA THR A 11 3.77 12.89 18.40
C THR A 11 5.04 13.58 17.90
N VAL A 12 6.22 13.18 18.40
CA VAL A 12 7.50 13.73 17.90
C VAL A 12 7.77 13.31 16.44
N ALA A 13 7.44 12.07 16.09
CA ALA A 13 7.57 11.61 14.71
C ALA A 13 6.64 12.37 13.75
N GLU A 14 5.42 12.66 14.17
CA GLU A 14 4.43 13.42 13.39
C GLU A 14 4.84 14.89 13.20
N CYS A 15 5.35 15.51 14.25
CA CYS A 15 5.79 16.91 14.22
C CYS A 15 7.16 17.10 13.54
N GLY A 16 8.01 16.07 13.47
CA GLY A 16 9.42 16.20 13.06
C GLY A 16 10.26 17.10 13.95
N ASN A 17 9.71 17.57 15.09
CA ASN A 17 10.33 18.55 15.98
C ASN A 17 9.86 18.37 17.43
N ILE A 18 10.80 18.16 18.35
CA ILE A 18 10.50 17.90 19.78
C ILE A 18 9.81 19.10 20.44
N THR A 19 10.18 20.32 20.09
CA THR A 19 9.58 21.53 20.67
C THR A 19 8.12 21.67 20.27
N GLU A 20 7.80 21.40 19.02
CA GLU A 20 6.42 21.45 18.54
C GLU A 20 5.57 20.32 19.14
N ALA A 21 6.11 19.12 19.19
CA ALA A 21 5.47 18.00 19.86
C ALA A 21 5.19 18.28 21.35
N ALA A 22 6.13 18.90 22.06
CA ALA A 22 5.94 19.27 23.45
C ALA A 22 4.79 20.27 23.65
N LYS A 23 4.63 21.25 22.75
CA LYS A 23 3.50 22.17 22.74
C LYS A 23 2.17 21.44 22.52
N GLN A 24 2.12 20.57 21.54
CA GLN A 24 0.92 19.76 21.21
C GLN A 24 0.52 18.86 22.39
N LEU A 25 1.50 18.33 23.11
CA LEU A 25 1.33 17.47 24.27
C LEU A 25 1.07 18.25 25.59
N PHE A 26 1.11 19.58 25.57
CA PHE A 26 0.98 20.45 26.73
C PHE A 26 2.00 20.14 27.84
N VAL A 27 3.23 19.81 27.45
CA VAL A 27 4.34 19.53 28.39
C VAL A 27 5.59 20.34 28.02
N SER A 28 6.59 20.34 28.92
CA SER A 28 7.87 20.99 28.61
C SER A 28 8.71 20.17 27.62
N GLN A 29 9.46 20.84 26.76
CA GLN A 29 10.38 20.17 25.83
C GLN A 29 11.43 19.29 26.56
N PRO A 30 12.03 19.69 27.70
CA PRO A 30 12.89 18.80 28.49
C PRO A 30 12.20 17.51 28.93
N THR A 31 10.91 17.58 29.30
CA THR A 31 10.13 16.38 29.67
C THR A 31 10.05 15.36 28.54
N VAL A 32 9.72 15.82 27.35
CA VAL A 32 9.66 14.93 26.16
C VAL A 32 11.04 14.36 25.83
N THR A 33 12.07 15.22 25.84
CA THR A 33 13.45 14.81 25.56
C THR A 33 13.95 13.75 26.54
N SER A 34 13.75 13.97 27.85
CA SER A 34 14.18 13.00 28.87
C SER A 34 13.43 11.68 28.73
N ALA A 35 12.10 11.73 28.56
CA ALA A 35 11.28 10.54 28.44
C ALA A 35 11.66 9.67 27.22
N ILE A 36 11.96 10.30 26.07
CA ILE A 36 12.43 9.59 24.87
C ILE A 36 13.83 9.02 25.11
N HIS A 37 14.75 9.80 25.67
CA HIS A 37 16.10 9.31 25.97
C HIS A 37 16.09 8.12 26.92
N ASP A 38 15.25 8.16 27.99
CA ASP A 38 15.13 7.05 28.93
C ASP A 38 14.54 5.81 28.24
N LEU A 39 13.60 5.98 27.31
CA LEU A 39 13.03 4.91 26.51
C LEU A 39 14.08 4.30 25.56
N GLU A 40 14.83 5.13 24.84
CA GLU A 40 15.92 4.69 23.96
C GLU A 40 16.98 3.86 24.74
N LYS A 41 17.32 4.34 25.94
CA LYS A 41 18.25 3.63 26.83
C LYS A 41 17.69 2.29 27.32
N GLU A 42 16.41 2.24 27.70
CA GLU A 42 15.74 1.02 28.16
C GLU A 42 15.67 -0.03 27.02
N MET A 43 15.31 0.44 25.82
CA MET A 43 15.14 -0.42 24.64
C MET A 43 16.47 -0.73 23.93
N GLN A 44 17.55 -0.04 24.28
CA GLN A 44 18.90 -0.13 23.67
C GLN A 44 18.88 0.16 22.15
N ILE A 45 18.03 1.11 21.72
CA ILE A 45 17.92 1.57 20.35
C ILE A 45 18.00 3.10 20.29
N VAL A 46 18.30 3.62 19.12
CA VAL A 46 18.17 5.05 18.81
C VAL A 46 16.87 5.21 18.02
N ILE A 47 15.88 5.94 18.56
CA ILE A 47 14.62 6.18 17.86
C ILE A 47 14.76 7.39 16.93
N PHE A 48 15.35 8.49 17.46
CA PHE A 48 15.46 9.75 16.71
C PHE A 48 16.91 10.17 16.47
N ILE A 49 17.20 10.56 15.24
CA ILE A 49 18.45 11.21 14.84
C ILE A 49 18.21 12.71 14.78
N ARG A 50 19.04 13.50 15.46
CA ARG A 50 18.95 14.96 15.44
C ARG A 50 19.57 15.53 14.15
N THR A 51 18.88 16.47 13.55
CA THR A 51 19.33 17.21 12.36
C THR A 51 19.25 18.72 12.59
N ASN A 52 19.83 19.51 11.72
CA ASN A 52 19.74 20.99 11.78
C ASN A 52 18.31 21.50 11.55
N LYS A 53 17.38 20.67 11.07
CA LYS A 53 15.97 21.02 10.79
C LYS A 53 14.97 20.40 11.76
N GLY A 54 15.43 19.62 12.72
CA GLY A 54 14.57 18.90 13.68
C GLY A 54 15.07 17.49 13.96
N VAL A 55 14.17 16.54 14.02
CA VAL A 55 14.49 15.12 14.22
C VAL A 55 13.91 14.27 13.09
N ILE A 56 14.64 13.21 12.73
CA ILE A 56 14.20 12.17 11.80
C ILE A 56 14.28 10.82 12.51
N LEU A 57 13.49 9.84 12.06
CA LEU A 57 13.57 8.49 12.58
C LEU A 57 14.86 7.79 12.12
N SER A 58 15.40 6.92 12.96
CA SER A 58 16.37 5.90 12.55
C SER A 58 15.63 4.69 11.97
N GLU A 59 16.34 3.71 11.41
CA GLU A 59 15.74 2.44 10.96
C GLU A 59 15.03 1.70 12.10
N ASP A 60 15.68 1.59 13.28
CA ASP A 60 15.06 1.02 14.48
C ASP A 60 13.90 1.88 14.97
N GLY A 61 13.99 3.21 14.83
CA GLY A 61 12.95 4.18 15.17
C GLY A 61 11.70 4.00 14.33
N GLU A 62 11.81 3.74 13.03
CA GLU A 62 10.65 3.47 12.15
C GLU A 62 9.92 2.20 12.58
N ARG A 63 10.66 1.12 12.83
CA ARG A 63 10.09 -0.14 13.33
C ARG A 63 9.42 0.05 14.69
N PHE A 64 10.10 0.75 15.60
CA PHE A 64 9.56 1.05 16.94
C PHE A 64 8.28 1.90 16.87
N LEU A 65 8.25 2.92 16.01
CA LEU A 65 7.08 3.77 15.81
C LEU A 65 5.87 2.97 15.35
N GLY A 66 6.04 2.03 14.42
CA GLY A 66 4.98 1.14 13.97
C GLY A 66 4.36 0.36 15.13
N HIS A 67 5.19 -0.28 15.96
CA HIS A 67 4.73 -1.00 17.15
C HIS A 67 4.10 -0.09 18.20
N ALA A 68 4.67 1.11 18.41
CA ALA A 68 4.12 2.09 19.34
C ALA A 68 2.69 2.53 18.95
N ARG A 69 2.46 2.77 17.67
CA ARG A 69 1.12 3.08 17.14
C ARG A 69 0.12 1.96 17.38
N GLN A 70 0.51 0.71 17.11
CA GLN A 70 -0.36 -0.45 17.35
C GLN A 70 -0.74 -0.60 18.83
N VAL A 71 0.22 -0.45 19.74
CA VAL A 71 -0.06 -0.52 21.17
C VAL A 71 -1.04 0.58 21.59
N LEU A 72 -0.84 1.81 21.13
CA LEU A 72 -1.73 2.92 21.43
C LEU A 72 -3.13 2.71 20.82
N GLU A 73 -3.24 2.19 19.61
CA GLU A 73 -4.51 1.84 18.99
C GLU A 73 -5.28 0.80 19.80
N GLN A 74 -4.62 -0.25 20.29
CA GLN A 74 -5.26 -1.25 21.16
C GLN A 74 -5.73 -0.64 22.48
N VAL A 75 -4.99 0.32 23.04
CA VAL A 75 -5.42 1.07 24.24
C VAL A 75 -6.65 1.92 23.93
N ASP A 76 -6.66 2.63 22.80
CA ASP A 76 -7.78 3.47 22.39
C ASP A 76 -9.04 2.64 22.11
N LEU A 77 -8.90 1.46 21.50
CA LEU A 77 -9.99 0.51 21.29
C LEU A 77 -10.57 0.02 22.64
N MET A 78 -9.69 -0.32 23.59
CA MET A 78 -10.09 -0.74 24.93
C MET A 78 -10.79 0.42 25.70
N GLU A 79 -10.24 1.64 25.62
CA GLU A 79 -10.86 2.82 26.24
C GLU A 79 -12.23 3.13 25.60
N GLY A 80 -12.39 3.00 24.29
CA GLY A 80 -13.64 3.19 23.57
C GLY A 80 -14.75 2.19 23.93
N ILE A 81 -14.38 0.99 24.42
CA ILE A 81 -15.37 0.00 24.92
C ILE A 81 -15.94 0.42 26.28
N TYR A 82 -15.16 1.10 27.11
CA TYR A 82 -15.50 1.35 28.53
C TYR A 82 -15.73 2.83 28.87
N LYS A 83 -15.44 3.75 27.95
CA LYS A 83 -15.59 5.20 28.12
C LYS A 83 -16.47 5.77 27.01
N ASP A 84 -17.69 6.16 27.33
CA ASP A 84 -18.68 6.69 26.37
C ASP A 84 -18.26 8.04 25.72
N ASP A 85 -17.26 8.74 26.25
CA ASP A 85 -16.89 10.10 25.83
C ASP A 85 -15.57 10.19 25.02
N VAL A 86 -14.87 9.09 24.75
CA VAL A 86 -13.62 9.15 23.98
C VAL A 86 -13.94 8.96 22.49
N VAL A 87 -14.02 10.07 21.77
CA VAL A 87 -14.03 10.05 20.29
C VAL A 87 -12.62 9.69 19.83
N SER A 88 -12.33 8.40 19.75
CA SER A 88 -11.12 7.91 19.11
C SER A 88 -11.18 8.24 17.62
N LYS A 89 -10.14 8.85 17.08
CA LYS A 89 -9.96 9.03 15.63
C LYS A 89 -9.33 7.74 15.09
N PRO A 90 -10.10 6.82 14.49
CA PRO A 90 -9.55 5.56 14.04
C PRO A 90 -8.54 5.79 12.92
N HIS A 91 -7.48 5.00 12.96
CA HIS A 91 -6.42 4.96 11.97
C HIS A 91 -6.51 3.68 11.16
N PHE A 92 -6.36 3.77 9.85
CA PHE A 92 -6.21 2.62 8.98
C PHE A 92 -5.38 3.02 7.77
N ALA A 93 -4.38 2.23 7.44
CA ALA A 93 -3.54 2.47 6.28
C ALA A 93 -3.33 1.18 5.48
N VAL A 94 -3.40 1.30 4.17
CA VAL A 94 -3.12 0.23 3.22
C VAL A 94 -2.26 0.75 2.09
N SER A 95 -1.27 -0.06 1.67
CA SER A 95 -0.45 0.18 0.48
C SER A 95 -0.77 -0.86 -0.57
N CYS A 96 -0.87 -0.49 -1.83
CA CYS A 96 -1.22 -1.43 -2.90
C CYS A 96 -0.50 -1.09 -4.19
N GLN A 97 -0.30 -2.09 -5.04
CA GLN A 97 0.00 -1.86 -6.45
C GLN A 97 -1.19 -1.12 -7.10
N HIS A 98 -1.02 -0.63 -8.31
CA HIS A 98 -1.99 0.25 -8.97
C HIS A 98 -3.29 -0.48 -9.41
N TYR A 99 -4.03 -0.98 -8.42
CA TYR A 99 -5.28 -1.71 -8.62
C TYR A 99 -6.52 -0.88 -8.31
N SER A 100 -7.38 -0.67 -9.30
CA SER A 100 -8.64 0.04 -9.08
C SER A 100 -9.59 -0.65 -8.10
N PHE A 101 -9.60 -1.98 -8.05
CA PHE A 101 -10.42 -2.73 -7.10
C PHE A 101 -9.97 -2.52 -5.63
N ALA A 102 -8.67 -2.29 -5.40
CA ALA A 102 -8.16 -1.96 -4.06
C ALA A 102 -8.70 -0.60 -3.58
N VAL A 103 -8.79 0.38 -4.48
CA VAL A 103 -9.41 1.67 -4.18
C VAL A 103 -10.92 1.54 -3.97
N ASN A 104 -11.61 0.70 -4.76
CA ASN A 104 -13.04 0.44 -4.58
C ASN A 104 -13.34 -0.16 -3.19
N ALA A 105 -12.59 -1.17 -2.80
CA ALA A 105 -12.72 -1.79 -1.48
C ALA A 105 -12.49 -0.76 -0.35
N PHE A 106 -11.54 0.16 -0.53
CA PHE A 106 -11.28 1.23 0.43
C PHE A 106 -12.45 2.22 0.54
N VAL A 107 -13.07 2.56 -0.58
CA VAL A 107 -14.29 3.38 -0.62
C VAL A 107 -15.44 2.71 0.13
N ASP A 108 -15.61 1.39 -0.03
CA ASP A 108 -16.67 0.64 0.66
C ASP A 108 -16.47 0.63 2.17
N VAL A 109 -15.23 0.41 2.64
CA VAL A 109 -14.90 0.52 4.07
C VAL A 109 -15.28 1.88 4.63
N ILE A 110 -14.95 2.98 3.93
CA ILE A 110 -15.30 4.34 4.40
C ILE A 110 -16.81 4.55 4.42
N ARG A 111 -17.53 4.06 3.42
CA ARG A 111 -19.01 4.20 3.34
C ARG A 111 -19.72 3.41 4.44
N GLU A 112 -19.19 2.26 4.83
CA GLU A 112 -19.78 1.43 5.87
C GLU A 112 -19.52 1.98 7.27
N PHE A 113 -18.33 2.59 7.48
CA PHE A 113 -17.99 3.23 8.74
C PHE A 113 -18.36 4.72 8.71
N ASP A 114 -19.63 5.01 9.04
CA ASP A 114 -20.14 6.38 9.22
C ASP A 114 -19.59 7.01 10.52
N ALA A 115 -18.26 7.09 10.61
CA ALA A 115 -17.57 7.68 11.77
C ALA A 115 -17.46 9.19 11.60
N TYR A 116 -17.75 9.95 12.66
CA TYR A 116 -17.62 11.40 12.69
C TYR A 116 -16.20 11.89 12.38
N GLN A 117 -15.17 11.08 12.76
CA GLN A 117 -13.76 11.37 12.52
C GLN A 117 -13.01 10.08 12.19
N TYR A 118 -12.15 10.13 11.20
CA TYR A 118 -11.22 9.04 10.84
C TYR A 118 -9.94 9.61 10.21
N ASP A 119 -8.89 8.81 10.18
CA ASP A 119 -7.62 9.11 9.53
C ASP A 119 -7.17 7.87 8.73
N PHE A 120 -7.71 7.73 7.54
CA PHE A 120 -7.49 6.59 6.69
C PHE A 120 -6.58 6.96 5.53
N THR A 121 -5.66 6.09 5.21
CA THR A 121 -4.69 6.30 4.14
C THR A 121 -4.67 5.11 3.20
N ILE A 122 -4.77 5.37 1.90
CA ILE A 122 -4.46 4.42 0.84
C ILE A 122 -3.29 4.97 0.01
N ARG A 123 -2.31 4.11 -0.29
CA ARG A 123 -1.14 4.42 -1.11
C ARG A 123 -1.09 3.49 -2.29
N GLU A 124 -1.03 4.05 -3.50
CA GLU A 124 -0.64 3.31 -4.70
C GLU A 124 0.87 3.50 -4.87
N GLU A 125 1.64 2.44 -4.68
CA GLU A 125 3.11 2.50 -4.56
C GLU A 125 3.78 1.35 -5.28
N GLN A 126 5.08 1.45 -5.43
CA GLN A 126 5.93 0.40 -6.00
C GLN A 126 5.95 -0.84 -5.11
N THR A 127 6.12 -2.01 -5.68
CA THR A 127 6.09 -3.29 -4.96
C THR A 127 7.04 -3.33 -3.76
N HIS A 128 8.23 -2.74 -3.88
CA HIS A 128 9.20 -2.67 -2.78
C HIS A 128 8.71 -1.78 -1.65
N GLU A 129 8.19 -0.58 -1.97
CA GLU A 129 7.66 0.38 -1.00
C GLU A 129 6.48 -0.21 -0.21
N ILE A 130 5.59 -0.97 -0.89
CA ILE A 130 4.48 -1.69 -0.24
C ILE A 130 5.01 -2.68 0.81
N ILE A 131 6.05 -3.46 0.47
CA ILE A 131 6.67 -4.42 1.39
C ILE A 131 7.30 -3.69 2.58
N GLU A 132 7.98 -2.58 2.34
CA GLU A 132 8.55 -1.73 3.39
C GLU A 132 7.48 -1.13 4.31
N ASP A 133 6.41 -0.58 3.74
CA ASP A 133 5.31 0.01 4.50
C ASP A 133 4.65 -1.00 5.46
N VAL A 134 4.41 -2.24 5.00
CA VAL A 134 3.84 -3.28 5.86
C VAL A 134 4.87 -3.81 6.87
N THR A 135 6.15 -3.90 6.48
CA THR A 135 7.22 -4.31 7.40
C THR A 135 7.36 -3.33 8.57
N ASN A 136 7.30 -2.03 8.28
CA ASN A 136 7.45 -0.96 9.26
C ASN A 136 6.11 -0.54 9.91
N LEU A 137 5.01 -1.26 9.64
CA LEU A 137 3.68 -1.00 10.16
C LEU A 137 3.15 0.42 9.83
N LYS A 138 3.66 1.01 8.76
CA LYS A 138 3.16 2.26 8.20
C LYS A 138 1.84 2.00 7.43
N SER A 139 1.69 0.79 6.89
CA SER A 139 0.43 0.23 6.40
C SER A 139 0.16 -1.10 7.08
N GLU A 140 -1.09 -1.34 7.43
CA GLU A 140 -1.51 -2.58 8.09
C GLU A 140 -1.57 -3.76 7.10
N LEU A 141 -1.95 -3.45 5.86
CA LEU A 141 -2.05 -4.39 4.76
C LEU A 141 -1.33 -3.85 3.52
N GLY A 142 -0.79 -4.77 2.73
CA GLY A 142 -0.34 -4.50 1.38
C GLY A 142 -1.07 -5.36 0.37
N VAL A 143 -1.33 -4.87 -0.84
CA VAL A 143 -1.94 -5.65 -1.92
C VAL A 143 -0.95 -5.77 -3.06
N ILE A 144 -0.50 -7.00 -3.33
CA ILE A 144 0.48 -7.32 -4.38
C ILE A 144 0.07 -8.56 -5.17
N TYR A 145 0.74 -8.81 -6.30
CA TYR A 145 0.58 -10.08 -7.00
C TYR A 145 1.85 -10.92 -6.99
N LEU A 146 1.67 -12.23 -7.10
CA LEU A 146 2.70 -13.22 -7.34
C LEU A 146 2.41 -13.94 -8.66
N SER A 147 3.49 -14.25 -9.41
CA SER A 147 3.46 -15.02 -10.64
C SER A 147 4.52 -16.11 -10.62
N SER A 148 4.56 -16.95 -11.64
CA SER A 148 5.62 -17.95 -11.83
C SER A 148 7.03 -17.32 -11.80
N LYS A 149 7.17 -16.06 -12.24
CA LYS A 149 8.46 -15.36 -12.41
C LYS A 149 8.96 -14.69 -11.13
N ASN A 150 8.07 -14.14 -10.29
CA ASN A 150 8.47 -13.34 -9.13
C ASN A 150 8.26 -14.04 -7.78
N THR A 151 7.48 -15.13 -7.73
CA THR A 151 7.12 -15.84 -6.49
C THR A 151 8.33 -16.21 -5.65
N GLU A 152 9.40 -16.74 -6.25
CA GLU A 152 10.55 -17.18 -5.48
C GLU A 152 11.26 -16.01 -4.79
N VAL A 153 11.47 -14.89 -5.49
CA VAL A 153 12.16 -13.72 -4.98
C VAL A 153 11.31 -13.01 -3.94
N LEU A 154 10.06 -12.72 -4.28
CA LEU A 154 9.15 -12.02 -3.36
C LEU A 154 8.84 -12.85 -2.12
N SER A 155 8.63 -14.17 -2.24
CA SER A 155 8.38 -15.02 -1.05
C SER A 155 9.57 -15.07 -0.11
N LYS A 156 10.81 -15.06 -0.62
CA LYS A 156 12.01 -14.96 0.23
C LYS A 156 12.06 -13.61 0.95
N MET A 157 11.75 -12.53 0.24
CA MET A 157 11.74 -11.18 0.80
C MET A 157 10.64 -11.03 1.86
N LEU A 158 9.42 -11.50 1.59
CA LEU A 158 8.32 -11.49 2.55
C LEU A 158 8.69 -12.28 3.82
N LYS A 159 9.26 -13.47 3.65
CA LYS A 159 9.72 -14.29 4.79
C LYS A 159 10.80 -13.61 5.62
N HIS A 160 11.76 -12.94 4.97
CA HIS A 160 12.84 -12.20 5.64
C HIS A 160 12.28 -11.05 6.49
N ASN A 161 11.25 -10.37 5.99
CA ASN A 161 10.58 -9.25 6.67
C ASN A 161 9.42 -9.68 7.59
N GLU A 162 9.31 -10.98 7.92
CA GLU A 162 8.25 -11.52 8.79
C GLU A 162 6.83 -11.23 8.28
N LEU A 163 6.66 -11.14 6.96
CA LEU A 163 5.37 -10.97 6.32
C LEU A 163 4.79 -12.32 5.88
N GLU A 164 3.48 -12.37 5.76
CA GLU A 164 2.74 -13.50 5.16
C GLU A 164 1.92 -13.01 3.98
N PHE A 165 1.81 -13.86 2.97
CA PHE A 165 0.97 -13.61 1.80
C PHE A 165 -0.27 -14.50 1.87
N THR A 166 -1.44 -13.88 1.80
CA THR A 166 -2.74 -14.57 1.73
C THR A 166 -3.37 -14.28 0.37
N GLU A 167 -3.55 -15.31 -0.44
CA GLU A 167 -4.16 -15.19 -1.75
C GLU A 167 -5.63 -14.78 -1.63
N LEU A 168 -6.03 -13.79 -2.42
CA LEU A 168 -7.42 -13.35 -2.59
C LEU A 168 -8.06 -14.05 -3.78
N PHE A 169 -7.40 -14.01 -4.94
CA PHE A 169 -7.86 -14.66 -6.17
C PHE A 169 -6.73 -14.86 -7.17
N THR A 170 -6.97 -15.74 -8.11
CA THR A 170 -6.10 -15.93 -9.27
C THR A 170 -6.76 -15.36 -10.51
N ALA A 171 -6.07 -14.47 -11.22
CA ALA A 171 -6.50 -13.86 -12.47
C ALA A 171 -5.71 -14.40 -13.66
N THR A 172 -6.36 -14.56 -14.80
CA THR A 172 -5.68 -14.65 -16.09
C THR A 172 -5.26 -13.26 -16.54
N PRO A 173 -4.09 -13.08 -17.17
CA PRO A 173 -3.66 -11.78 -17.66
C PRO A 173 -4.64 -11.19 -18.68
N HIS A 174 -4.87 -9.89 -18.56
CA HIS A 174 -5.67 -9.08 -19.45
C HIS A 174 -4.86 -7.87 -19.92
N VAL A 175 -5.33 -7.20 -20.94
CA VAL A 175 -4.82 -5.89 -21.34
C VAL A 175 -5.89 -4.82 -21.15
N PHE A 176 -5.49 -3.68 -20.61
CA PHE A 176 -6.29 -2.48 -20.66
C PHE A 176 -5.94 -1.68 -21.91
N ILE A 177 -6.96 -1.38 -22.68
CA ILE A 177 -6.92 -0.52 -23.87
C ILE A 177 -8.09 0.46 -23.82
N CYS A 178 -8.05 1.52 -24.63
CA CYS A 178 -9.22 2.38 -24.74
C CYS A 178 -10.33 1.70 -25.58
N ASP A 179 -11.57 2.09 -25.36
CA ASP A 179 -12.76 1.60 -26.08
C ASP A 179 -12.69 1.81 -27.59
N SER A 180 -12.01 2.89 -28.02
CA SER A 180 -11.76 3.23 -29.43
C SER A 180 -10.45 2.66 -29.99
N HIS A 181 -9.82 1.70 -29.30
CA HIS A 181 -8.60 1.04 -29.77
C HIS A 181 -8.90 0.13 -30.96
N PRO A 182 -8.01 0.01 -31.98
CA PRO A 182 -8.23 -0.90 -33.11
C PRO A 182 -8.48 -2.37 -32.71
N LEU A 183 -7.93 -2.80 -31.59
CA LEU A 183 -8.12 -4.16 -31.05
C LEU A 183 -9.38 -4.31 -30.17
N ALA A 184 -10.16 -3.26 -29.93
CA ALA A 184 -11.30 -3.28 -29.03
C ALA A 184 -12.40 -4.28 -29.41
N SER A 185 -12.55 -4.58 -30.71
CA SER A 185 -13.51 -5.56 -31.23
C SER A 185 -13.08 -7.02 -31.08
N LYS A 186 -11.81 -7.29 -30.78
CA LYS A 186 -11.31 -8.65 -30.57
C LYS A 186 -11.86 -9.25 -29.28
N LYS A 187 -12.11 -10.56 -29.31
CA LYS A 187 -12.54 -11.31 -28.09
C LYS A 187 -11.34 -11.57 -27.16
N SER A 188 -10.18 -11.88 -27.75
CA SER A 188 -8.90 -12.11 -27.07
C SER A 188 -7.81 -11.43 -27.87
N ILE A 189 -6.75 -10.99 -27.21
CA ILE A 189 -5.60 -10.30 -27.81
C ILE A 189 -4.37 -11.17 -27.62
N THR A 190 -3.57 -11.31 -28.66
CA THR A 190 -2.29 -12.01 -28.61
C THR A 190 -1.14 -11.02 -28.42
N MET A 191 0.04 -11.52 -28.02
CA MET A 191 1.24 -10.69 -27.90
C MET A 191 1.65 -10.06 -29.25
N ASP A 192 1.44 -10.77 -30.36
CA ASP A 192 1.74 -10.28 -31.71
C ASP A 192 0.84 -9.10 -32.10
N ASP A 193 -0.41 -9.10 -31.67
CA ASP A 193 -1.33 -7.98 -31.91
C ASP A 193 -0.87 -6.67 -31.26
N LEU A 194 -0.06 -6.76 -30.21
CA LEU A 194 0.35 -5.62 -29.38
C LEU A 194 1.67 -4.96 -29.84
N GLN A 195 2.42 -5.58 -30.74
CA GLN A 195 3.78 -5.14 -31.13
C GLN A 195 3.85 -3.71 -31.68
N ASP A 196 2.80 -3.25 -32.35
CA ASP A 196 2.77 -1.92 -32.96
C ASP A 196 2.31 -0.80 -32.03
N TYR A 197 1.80 -1.15 -30.83
CA TYR A 197 1.22 -0.19 -29.89
C TYR A 197 2.18 0.12 -28.72
N PRO A 198 2.12 1.34 -28.15
CA PRO A 198 2.91 1.67 -26.97
C PRO A 198 2.53 0.81 -25.76
N TYR A 199 3.53 0.17 -25.15
CA TYR A 199 3.39 -0.54 -23.89
C TYR A 199 3.64 0.42 -22.74
N LEU A 200 2.68 0.51 -21.83
CA LEU A 200 2.75 1.37 -20.65
C LEU A 200 2.92 0.51 -19.40
N THR A 201 3.91 0.85 -18.58
CA THR A 201 4.25 0.12 -17.37
C THR A 201 4.50 1.10 -16.23
N TYR A 202 4.36 0.60 -14.98
CA TYR A 202 4.75 1.37 -13.80
C TYR A 202 6.25 1.26 -13.55
N GLU A 203 6.91 2.37 -13.27
CA GLU A 203 8.33 2.35 -12.87
C GLU A 203 8.48 1.81 -11.46
N GLN A 204 9.57 1.08 -11.21
CA GLN A 204 9.88 0.48 -9.91
C GLN A 204 11.12 1.12 -9.25
N GLY A 205 11.40 2.39 -9.54
CA GLY A 205 12.46 3.18 -8.93
C GLY A 205 13.84 2.52 -9.01
N GLU A 206 14.56 2.52 -7.90
CA GLU A 206 15.91 1.90 -7.79
C GLU A 206 15.84 0.36 -7.88
N TYR A 207 14.73 -0.24 -7.50
CA TYR A 207 14.46 -1.68 -7.58
C TYR A 207 13.87 -2.10 -8.94
N ASN A 208 14.26 -1.43 -10.01
CA ASN A 208 13.73 -1.63 -11.36
C ASN A 208 14.17 -2.99 -11.95
N SER A 209 13.77 -4.07 -11.29
CA SER A 209 13.94 -5.44 -11.78
C SER A 209 12.58 -6.03 -12.16
N GLN A 210 12.61 -7.00 -13.06
CA GLN A 210 11.40 -7.73 -13.50
C GLN A 210 10.62 -8.40 -12.34
N TYR A 211 11.26 -8.63 -11.19
CA TYR A 211 10.63 -9.27 -10.04
C TYR A 211 9.70 -8.34 -9.26
N PHE A 212 9.91 -7.03 -9.37
CA PHE A 212 9.08 -6.01 -8.71
C PHE A 212 8.04 -5.39 -9.64
N SER A 213 8.09 -5.70 -10.93
CA SER A 213 7.14 -5.17 -11.90
C SER A 213 5.71 -5.56 -11.57
N GLU A 214 4.79 -4.63 -11.80
CA GLU A 214 3.35 -4.83 -11.57
C GLU A 214 2.66 -5.49 -12.78
N GLU A 215 3.32 -5.43 -13.92
CA GLU A 215 2.82 -6.04 -15.14
C GLU A 215 3.46 -7.42 -15.32
N PHE A 216 2.62 -8.40 -15.62
CA PHE A 216 3.05 -9.78 -15.85
C PHE A 216 4.13 -9.92 -16.93
N VAL A 217 4.08 -9.09 -17.97
CA VAL A 217 4.96 -9.18 -19.15
C VAL A 217 5.99 -8.03 -19.17
N SER A 218 6.52 -7.63 -18.04
CA SER A 218 7.54 -6.57 -17.95
C SER A 218 8.83 -6.85 -18.74
N THR A 219 9.06 -8.10 -19.10
CA THR A 219 10.23 -8.55 -19.88
C THR A 219 10.05 -8.49 -21.39
N LEU A 220 8.91 -7.96 -21.86
CA LEU A 220 8.74 -7.77 -23.28
C LEU A 220 9.73 -6.74 -23.80
N ASP A 221 10.47 -7.13 -24.79
CA ASP A 221 11.27 -6.25 -25.64
C ASP A 221 10.35 -5.47 -26.59
N SER A 222 9.39 -4.74 -26.00
CA SER A 222 8.48 -3.90 -26.76
C SER A 222 9.27 -2.74 -27.36
N ARG A 223 9.06 -2.47 -28.64
CA ARG A 223 9.74 -1.38 -29.35
C ARG A 223 9.35 0.01 -28.82
N LYS A 224 8.21 0.13 -28.14
CA LYS A 224 7.64 1.41 -27.67
C LYS A 224 7.23 1.27 -26.21
N ASN A 225 8.16 1.52 -25.29
CA ASN A 225 7.91 1.46 -23.86
C ASN A 225 7.77 2.86 -23.26
N ILE A 226 6.75 3.06 -22.44
CA ILE A 226 6.54 4.27 -21.65
C ILE A 226 6.38 3.86 -20.21
N ARG A 227 7.17 4.45 -19.28
CA ARG A 227 7.06 4.23 -17.86
C ARG A 227 6.37 5.42 -17.19
N VAL A 228 5.49 5.12 -16.26
CA VAL A 228 4.72 6.11 -15.50
C VAL A 228 4.78 5.79 -14.00
N ARG A 229 4.37 6.74 -13.16
CA ARG A 229 4.31 6.57 -11.71
C ARG A 229 2.90 6.39 -11.16
N ASP A 230 1.91 6.83 -11.92
CA ASP A 230 0.55 6.87 -11.42
C ASP A 230 -0.46 6.37 -12.46
N ARG A 231 -1.58 5.87 -11.98
CA ARG A 231 -2.64 5.28 -12.79
C ARG A 231 -3.37 6.31 -13.65
N ALA A 232 -3.53 7.56 -13.20
CA ALA A 232 -4.22 8.58 -13.97
C ALA A 232 -3.42 8.93 -15.24
N THR A 233 -2.11 9.11 -15.11
CA THR A 233 -1.20 9.32 -16.24
C THR A 233 -1.22 8.12 -17.18
N LEU A 234 -1.18 6.89 -16.65
CA LEU A 234 -1.24 5.67 -17.46
C LEU A 234 -2.51 5.63 -18.29
N PHE A 235 -3.68 5.85 -17.71
CA PHE A 235 -4.96 5.82 -18.42
C PHE A 235 -5.08 6.92 -19.47
N ASN A 236 -4.59 8.14 -19.18
CA ASN A 236 -4.56 9.22 -20.16
C ASN A 236 -3.70 8.87 -21.36
N LEU A 237 -2.55 8.23 -21.16
CA LEU A 237 -1.68 7.79 -22.23
C LEU A 237 -2.27 6.61 -23.01
N ILE A 238 -2.95 5.66 -22.36
CA ILE A 238 -3.70 4.60 -23.07
C ILE A 238 -4.69 5.21 -24.05
N ILE A 239 -5.46 6.21 -23.62
CA ILE A 239 -6.45 6.88 -24.46
C ILE A 239 -5.78 7.70 -25.55
N GLY A 240 -4.81 8.54 -25.19
CA GLY A 240 -4.19 9.51 -26.09
C GLY A 240 -3.29 8.88 -27.17
N LEU A 241 -2.61 7.78 -26.84
CA LEU A 241 -1.64 7.13 -27.72
C LEU A 241 -2.12 5.79 -28.30
N LYS A 242 -3.34 5.35 -27.97
CA LYS A 242 -3.79 3.98 -28.26
C LYS A 242 -2.79 2.94 -27.74
N GLY A 243 -2.27 3.17 -26.54
CA GLY A 243 -1.37 2.25 -25.88
C GLY A 243 -2.11 1.17 -25.10
N TYR A 244 -1.36 0.30 -24.43
CA TYR A 244 -1.90 -0.75 -23.59
C TYR A 244 -1.03 -0.97 -22.34
N THR A 245 -1.64 -1.59 -21.31
CA THR A 245 -0.92 -2.18 -20.19
C THR A 245 -1.44 -3.58 -19.90
N VAL A 246 -0.62 -4.43 -19.28
CA VAL A 246 -1.03 -5.77 -18.87
C VAL A 246 -1.43 -5.76 -17.40
N CYS A 247 -2.54 -6.40 -17.07
CA CYS A 247 -3.18 -6.30 -15.75
C CYS A 247 -3.99 -7.56 -15.39
N SER A 248 -4.61 -7.55 -14.21
CA SER A 248 -5.51 -8.61 -13.74
C SER A 248 -6.86 -8.68 -14.44
N GLY A 249 -7.19 -7.66 -15.22
CA GLY A 249 -8.49 -7.55 -15.87
C GLY A 249 -9.61 -6.95 -15.03
N VAL A 250 -9.41 -6.80 -13.73
CA VAL A 250 -10.42 -6.23 -12.82
C VAL A 250 -10.37 -4.70 -12.89
N ILE A 251 -11.44 -4.09 -13.37
CA ILE A 251 -11.60 -2.63 -13.46
C ILE A 251 -13.04 -2.23 -13.12
N SER A 252 -13.19 -1.19 -12.32
CA SER A 252 -14.48 -0.60 -12.03
C SER A 252 -14.81 0.51 -13.03
N ALA A 253 -15.87 0.34 -13.79
CA ALA A 253 -16.38 1.38 -14.69
C ALA A 253 -16.97 2.57 -13.93
N GLU A 254 -17.44 2.38 -12.69
CA GLU A 254 -17.98 3.43 -11.84
C GLU A 254 -16.92 4.46 -11.47
N LEU A 255 -15.72 4.00 -11.04
CA LEU A 255 -14.64 4.89 -10.59
C LEU A 255 -13.68 5.30 -11.72
N ASN A 256 -13.53 4.49 -12.77
CA ASN A 256 -12.53 4.74 -13.82
C ASN A 256 -13.15 5.19 -15.16
N GLY A 257 -14.48 5.30 -15.22
CA GLY A 257 -15.17 5.60 -16.46
C GLY A 257 -15.23 4.40 -17.43
N ARG A 258 -15.86 4.59 -18.57
CA ARG A 258 -16.09 3.53 -19.58
C ARG A 258 -15.08 3.55 -20.73
N ASN A 259 -14.15 4.50 -20.72
CA ASN A 259 -13.20 4.70 -21.82
C ASN A 259 -12.05 3.70 -21.82
N ILE A 260 -11.83 2.99 -20.70
CA ILE A 260 -10.85 1.90 -20.60
C ILE A 260 -11.62 0.60 -20.51
N ILE A 261 -11.24 -0.35 -21.37
CA ILE A 261 -11.82 -1.69 -21.42
C ILE A 261 -10.75 -2.74 -21.18
N SER A 262 -11.17 -3.85 -20.56
CA SER A 262 -10.36 -5.02 -20.32
C SER A 262 -10.58 -6.06 -21.41
N LYS A 263 -9.49 -6.65 -21.93
CA LYS A 263 -9.54 -7.74 -22.91
C LYS A 263 -8.62 -8.88 -22.46
N PRO A 264 -9.06 -10.15 -22.52
CA PRO A 264 -8.21 -11.28 -22.22
C PRO A 264 -6.94 -11.27 -23.07
N LEU A 265 -5.80 -11.54 -22.45
CA LEU A 265 -4.53 -11.76 -23.14
C LEU A 265 -4.32 -13.27 -23.31
N ASP A 266 -4.06 -13.70 -24.54
CA ASP A 266 -3.85 -15.10 -24.86
C ASP A 266 -2.44 -15.56 -24.50
N VAL A 267 -2.27 -15.94 -23.22
CA VAL A 267 -1.03 -16.44 -22.64
C VAL A 267 -1.34 -17.54 -21.61
N GLU A 268 -0.48 -18.55 -21.55
CA GLU A 268 -0.60 -19.63 -20.53
C GLU A 268 0.05 -19.24 -19.21
N GLU A 269 -0.50 -18.20 -18.56
CA GLU A 269 0.05 -17.66 -17.33
C GLU A 269 -1.06 -17.17 -16.42
N TYR A 270 -0.72 -16.94 -15.14
CA TYR A 270 -1.67 -16.46 -14.14
C TYR A 270 -1.02 -15.48 -13.16
N MET A 271 -1.86 -14.65 -12.59
CA MET A 271 -1.50 -13.69 -11.55
C MET A 271 -2.24 -14.07 -10.27
N ARG A 272 -1.51 -14.45 -9.23
CA ARG A 272 -2.05 -14.67 -7.88
C ARG A 272 -2.05 -13.36 -7.14
N ILE A 273 -3.19 -12.72 -7.02
CA ILE A 273 -3.33 -11.46 -6.30
C ILE A 273 -3.69 -11.75 -4.86
N GLY A 274 -3.05 -11.07 -3.94
CA GLY A 274 -3.25 -11.31 -2.52
C GLY A 274 -2.82 -10.14 -1.66
N ILE A 275 -3.07 -10.30 -0.39
CA ILE A 275 -2.66 -9.38 0.65
C ILE A 275 -1.37 -9.85 1.32
N ILE A 276 -0.55 -8.90 1.71
CA ILE A 276 0.54 -9.11 2.66
C ILE A 276 0.19 -8.44 3.97
N SER A 277 0.51 -9.11 5.06
CA SER A 277 0.36 -8.60 6.43
C SER A 277 1.52 -9.08 7.30
N ARG A 278 1.76 -8.40 8.40
CA ARG A 278 2.82 -8.79 9.34
C ARG A 278 2.38 -9.98 10.18
N LYS A 279 3.25 -11.00 10.31
CA LYS A 279 3.00 -12.19 11.13
C LYS A 279 2.84 -11.82 12.60
N GLY A 280 1.86 -12.45 13.25
CA GLY A 280 1.63 -12.30 14.68
C GLY A 280 0.99 -10.97 15.09
N VAL A 281 0.63 -10.10 14.13
CA VAL A 281 -0.11 -8.88 14.38
C VAL A 281 -1.60 -9.15 14.25
N VAL A 282 -2.37 -8.66 15.22
CA VAL A 282 -3.84 -8.74 15.19
C VAL A 282 -4.37 -7.63 14.30
N LEU A 283 -5.03 -8.00 13.23
CA LEU A 283 -5.62 -7.03 12.29
C LEU A 283 -6.75 -6.24 12.95
N SER A 284 -6.80 -4.94 12.68
CA SER A 284 -7.88 -4.05 13.06
C SER A 284 -9.22 -4.51 12.45
N ARG A 285 -10.33 -3.98 12.95
CA ARG A 285 -11.63 -4.22 12.32
C ARG A 285 -11.66 -3.68 10.88
N TYR A 286 -11.02 -2.54 10.62
CA TYR A 286 -10.97 -1.90 9.31
C TYR A 286 -10.20 -2.75 8.30
N ALA A 287 -9.08 -3.35 8.72
CA ALA A 287 -8.33 -4.28 7.89
C ALA A 287 -9.15 -5.53 7.52
N ARG A 288 -9.89 -6.10 8.47
CA ARG A 288 -10.77 -7.25 8.20
C ARG A 288 -11.89 -6.91 7.24
N GLU A 289 -12.57 -5.77 7.43
CA GLU A 289 -13.62 -5.30 6.51
C GLU A 289 -13.06 -5.00 5.12
N TYR A 290 -11.85 -4.40 5.06
CA TYR A 290 -11.18 -4.16 3.79
C TYR A 290 -10.86 -5.46 3.04
N ILE A 291 -10.44 -6.51 3.74
CA ILE A 291 -10.23 -7.84 3.13
C ILE A 291 -11.53 -8.40 2.56
N GLU A 292 -12.65 -8.29 3.29
CA GLU A 292 -13.94 -8.75 2.78
C GLU A 292 -14.43 -7.91 1.59
N ALA A 293 -14.24 -6.60 1.62
CA ALA A 293 -14.54 -5.71 0.49
C ALA A 293 -13.67 -6.06 -0.74
N LEU A 294 -12.37 -6.33 -0.55
CA LEU A 294 -11.49 -6.81 -1.64
C LEU A 294 -12.03 -8.08 -2.29
N LYS A 295 -12.43 -9.07 -1.50
CA LYS A 295 -13.01 -10.32 -2.02
C LYS A 295 -14.27 -10.06 -2.84
N ALA A 296 -15.13 -9.14 -2.41
CA ALA A 296 -16.36 -8.80 -3.12
C ALA A 296 -16.11 -8.14 -4.50
N HIS A 297 -15.04 -7.37 -4.63
CA HIS A 297 -14.66 -6.73 -5.91
C HIS A 297 -13.86 -7.64 -6.85
N CYS A 298 -13.43 -8.79 -6.40
CA CYS A 298 -12.59 -9.72 -7.16
C CYS A 298 -13.39 -10.93 -7.72
N MET A 299 -14.63 -11.10 -7.30
CA MET A 299 -15.58 -12.11 -7.80
C MET A 299 -16.48 -11.47 -8.85
#